data_a2160fddd4f82f0c73431b102584cb21
#
_entry.id   a2160fddd4f82f0c73431b102584cb21
#
_cell.length_a   1.000
_cell.length_b   1.000
_cell.length_c   1.000
_cell.angle_alpha   90.00
_cell.angle_beta   90.00
_cell.angle_gamma   90.00
#
_symmetry.space_group_name_H-M   'P 1'
#
loop_
_entity.id
_entity.type
_entity.pdbx_description
1 polymer ?
#
loop_
_entity_poly.entity_id
_entity_poly.type
_entity_poly.pdbx_seq_one_letter_code
_entity_poly.pdbx_strand_id
1 'polypeptide(L)'
;MQNYKKIFLAAAVTLAFSAGAMAETLKMGIEAAYPPFNNKDASGNVVGFDKEIGDALCAKMKVECTVVTSDWDGIIPALNAKKFDFLIASMSITEERQAAVDFT
;
A
#
# COMPACT_ATOMS: atom_id res chain seq x y z
N MET A 1 0.41 -57.46 -14.84
CA MET A 1 1.83 -57.50 -15.02
C MET A 1 2.46 -56.25 -15.64
N GLN A 2 1.78 -55.21 -15.84
CA GLN A 2 2.31 -54.09 -16.60
C GLN A 2 1.72 -52.78 -16.13
N ASN A 3 1.22 -52.71 -14.93
CA ASN A 3 0.40 -51.58 -14.50
C ASN A 3 1.17 -50.49 -13.74
N TYR A 4 2.47 -50.64 -13.61
CA TYR A 4 3.27 -49.65 -12.88
C TYR A 4 3.64 -48.45 -13.76
N LYS A 5 3.36 -48.48 -15.03
CA LYS A 5 3.66 -47.39 -15.94
C LYS A 5 2.70 -46.21 -15.79
N LYS A 6 1.63 -46.39 -15.03
CA LYS A 6 0.61 -45.34 -14.85
C LYS A 6 0.76 -44.51 -13.58
N ILE A 7 1.77 -44.84 -12.79
CA ILE A 7 1.92 -44.19 -11.48
C ILE A 7 2.78 -42.93 -11.49
N PHE A 8 3.48 -42.70 -12.60
CA PHE A 8 4.43 -41.61 -12.66
C PHE A 8 3.87 -40.28 -13.12
N LEU A 9 2.61 -40.17 -13.45
CA LEU A 9 2.00 -38.97 -13.99
C LEU A 9 1.38 -38.05 -12.96
N ALA A 10 1.29 -38.49 -11.70
CA ALA A 10 0.63 -37.72 -10.67
C ALA A 10 1.56 -36.80 -9.87
N ALA A 11 2.86 -36.99 -10.00
CA ALA A 11 3.82 -36.26 -9.18
C ALA A 11 4.28 -34.92 -9.77
N ALA A 12 3.92 -34.63 -11.00
CA ALA A 12 4.44 -33.44 -11.68
C ALA A 12 3.56 -32.19 -11.54
N VAL A 13 2.39 -32.33 -10.93
CA VAL A 13 1.40 -31.23 -10.91
C VAL A 13 1.50 -30.40 -9.64
N THR A 14 2.22 -30.85 -8.64
CA THR A 14 2.25 -30.18 -7.33
C THR A 14 3.27 -29.05 -7.23
N LEU A 15 4.11 -28.87 -8.21
CA LEU A 15 5.16 -27.84 -8.18
C LEU A 15 4.75 -26.49 -8.76
N ALA A 16 3.58 -26.41 -9.39
CA ALA A 16 3.17 -25.19 -10.07
C ALA A 16 2.54 -24.14 -9.15
N PHE A 17 2.21 -24.46 -7.93
CA PHE A 17 1.53 -23.56 -7.01
C PHE A 17 2.42 -22.86 -5.99
N SER A 18 3.69 -23.20 -5.93
CA SER A 18 4.60 -22.59 -4.96
C SER A 18 5.26 -21.30 -5.43
N ALA A 19 5.00 -20.88 -6.66
CA ALA A 19 5.73 -19.78 -7.30
C ALA A 19 4.98 -18.44 -7.28
N GLY A 20 4.04 -18.21 -6.37
CA GLY A 20 3.12 -17.15 -6.65
C GLY A 20 2.83 -16.11 -5.60
N ALA A 21 3.56 -16.05 -4.50
CA ALA A 21 3.33 -14.96 -3.54
C ALA A 21 4.02 -13.69 -4.04
N MET A 22 3.35 -12.94 -4.91
CA MET A 22 3.78 -11.58 -5.22
C MET A 22 3.49 -10.67 -4.03
N ALA A 23 4.42 -9.78 -3.71
CA ALA A 23 4.19 -8.76 -2.70
C ALA A 23 2.98 -7.91 -3.13
N GLU A 24 2.08 -7.69 -2.21
CA GLU A 24 0.96 -6.79 -2.43
C GLU A 24 1.47 -5.37 -2.64
N THR A 25 0.86 -4.63 -3.55
CA THR A 25 1.16 -3.22 -3.79
C THR A 25 0.04 -2.36 -3.26
N LEU A 26 0.39 -1.41 -2.39
CA LEU A 26 -0.55 -0.45 -1.82
C LEU A 26 -0.23 0.96 -2.31
N LYS A 27 -1.26 1.79 -2.36
CA LYS A 27 -1.13 3.22 -2.68
C LYS A 27 -1.25 4.03 -1.41
N MET A 28 -0.24 4.84 -1.14
CA MET A 28 -0.12 5.73 0.01
C MET A 28 -0.52 7.14 -0.39
N GLY A 29 -1.58 7.66 0.18
CA GLY A 29 -2.05 9.02 -0.06
C GLY A 29 -1.35 10.03 0.84
N ILE A 30 -0.82 11.08 0.27
CA ILE A 30 -0.11 12.16 0.96
C ILE A 30 -0.47 13.50 0.32
N GLU A 31 -0.61 14.55 1.12
CA GLU A 31 -0.82 15.91 0.62
C GLU A 31 0.42 16.46 -0.08
N ALA A 32 1.59 16.24 0.51
CA ALA A 32 2.89 16.72 0.05
C ALA A 32 3.02 18.26 0.04
N ALA A 33 2.33 18.92 0.95
CA ALA A 33 2.32 20.38 1.10
C ALA A 33 2.34 20.85 2.56
N TYR A 34 2.89 20.02 3.45
CA TYR A 34 2.94 20.32 4.89
C TYR A 34 4.34 20.07 5.48
N PRO A 35 5.35 20.90 5.12
CA PRO A 35 6.70 20.74 5.65
C PRO A 35 6.74 21.03 7.17
N PRO A 36 7.59 20.36 7.94
CA PRO A 36 8.53 19.29 7.53
C PRO A 36 7.91 17.88 7.53
N PHE A 37 6.61 17.75 7.75
CA PHE A 37 5.96 16.45 7.87
C PHE A 37 5.83 15.75 6.54
N ASN A 38 5.39 16.45 5.52
CA ASN A 38 5.37 15.95 4.14
C ASN A 38 5.44 17.11 3.16
N ASN A 39 6.29 16.97 2.15
CA ASN A 39 6.47 17.99 1.11
C ASN A 39 7.19 17.36 -0.09
N LYS A 40 7.29 18.12 -1.16
CA LYS A 40 8.09 17.76 -2.32
C LYS A 40 9.46 18.42 -2.25
N ASP A 41 10.50 17.67 -2.59
CA ASP A 41 11.85 18.22 -2.76
C ASP A 41 11.99 18.94 -4.10
N ALA A 42 13.19 19.46 -4.38
CA ALA A 42 13.47 20.19 -5.62
C ALA A 42 13.29 19.32 -6.89
N SER A 43 13.38 18.01 -6.75
CA SER A 43 13.20 17.06 -7.85
C SER A 43 11.75 16.55 -7.98
N GLY A 44 10.85 17.03 -7.12
CA GLY A 44 9.44 16.61 -7.12
C GLY A 44 9.15 15.34 -6.35
N ASN A 45 10.12 14.78 -5.63
CA ASN A 45 9.91 13.61 -4.79
C ASN A 45 9.21 13.99 -3.49
N VAL A 46 8.28 13.15 -3.04
CA VAL A 46 7.65 13.31 -1.74
C VAL A 46 8.63 12.89 -0.66
N VAL A 47 8.86 13.77 0.29
CA VAL A 47 9.81 13.58 1.39
C VAL A 47 9.17 14.05 2.69
N GLY A 48 9.85 13.78 3.81
CA GLY A 48 9.47 14.23 5.14
C GLY A 48 9.10 13.10 6.07
N PHE A 49 8.78 13.48 7.31
CA PHE A 49 8.51 12.54 8.39
C PHE A 49 7.41 11.53 8.03
N ASP A 50 6.29 12.01 7.51
CA ASP A 50 5.15 11.15 7.15
C ASP A 50 5.53 10.12 6.09
N LYS A 51 6.29 10.55 5.08
CA LYS A 51 6.78 9.65 4.02
C LYS A 51 7.68 8.56 4.57
N GLU A 52 8.59 8.93 5.47
CA GLU A 52 9.50 7.98 6.10
C GLU A 52 8.76 6.98 6.98
N ILE A 53 7.77 7.43 7.74
CA ILE A 53 6.93 6.54 8.55
C ILE A 53 6.13 5.61 7.64
N GLY A 54 5.54 6.13 6.59
CA GLY A 54 4.80 5.32 5.61
C GLY A 54 5.68 4.23 4.99
N ASP A 55 6.88 4.59 4.56
CA ASP A 55 7.83 3.62 4.00
C ASP A 55 8.23 2.54 5.02
N ALA A 56 8.46 2.92 6.27
CA ALA A 56 8.78 1.98 7.34
C ALA A 56 7.63 1.02 7.64
N LEU A 57 6.40 1.52 7.64
CA LEU A 57 5.21 0.69 7.82
C LEU A 57 5.05 -0.31 6.68
N CYS A 58 5.21 0.14 5.45
CA CYS A 58 5.13 -0.73 4.28
C CYS A 58 6.21 -1.81 4.30
N ALA A 59 7.44 -1.45 4.65
CA ALA A 59 8.53 -2.42 4.81
C ALA A 59 8.21 -3.46 5.88
N LYS A 60 7.65 -3.04 7.01
CA LYS A 60 7.29 -3.95 8.10
C LYS A 60 6.13 -4.88 7.72
N MET A 61 5.17 -4.39 6.95
CA MET A 61 4.08 -5.18 6.41
C MET A 61 4.50 -6.08 5.23
N LYS A 62 5.71 -5.91 4.72
CA LYS A 62 6.23 -6.62 3.54
C LYS A 62 5.38 -6.40 2.29
N VAL A 63 4.96 -5.16 2.10
CA VAL A 63 4.24 -4.72 0.91
C VAL A 63 5.01 -3.62 0.20
N GLU A 64 4.80 -3.48 -1.09
CA GLU A 64 5.29 -2.34 -1.85
C GLU A 64 4.26 -1.21 -1.76
N CYS A 65 4.72 0.01 -1.50
CA CYS A 65 3.86 1.17 -1.45
C CYS A 65 4.30 2.21 -2.49
N THR A 66 3.34 2.66 -3.28
CA THR A 66 3.52 3.79 -4.19
C THR A 66 2.83 5.01 -3.61
N VAL A 67 3.37 6.19 -3.89
CA VAL A 67 2.82 7.44 -3.37
C VAL A 67 1.85 8.04 -4.38
N VAL A 68 0.70 8.46 -3.87
CA VAL A 68 -0.28 9.25 -4.63
C VAL A 68 -0.50 10.55 -3.88
N THR A 69 -0.23 11.69 -4.51
CA THR A 69 -0.47 12.99 -3.92
C THR A 69 -1.91 13.45 -4.17
N SER A 70 -2.45 14.18 -3.22
CA SER A 70 -3.80 14.71 -3.31
C SER A 70 -3.89 16.03 -2.54
N ASP A 71 -4.66 16.98 -3.06
CA ASP A 71 -4.96 18.20 -2.35
C ASP A 71 -5.69 17.91 -1.03
N TRP A 72 -5.38 18.68 0.00
CA TRP A 72 -5.95 18.48 1.32
C TRP A 72 -7.48 18.44 1.32
N ASP A 73 -8.12 19.37 0.65
CA ASP A 73 -9.59 19.48 0.63
C ASP A 73 -10.26 18.26 -0.02
N GLY A 74 -9.55 17.59 -0.91
CA GLY A 74 -10.07 16.43 -1.62
C GLY A 74 -9.54 15.08 -1.14
N ILE A 75 -8.70 15.05 -0.09
CA ILE A 75 -7.96 13.84 0.26
C ILE A 75 -8.85 12.74 0.87
N ILE A 76 -9.80 13.10 1.73
CA ILE A 76 -10.75 12.14 2.31
C ILE A 76 -11.72 11.59 1.25
N PRO A 77 -12.37 12.42 0.43
CA PRO A 77 -13.16 11.92 -0.69
C PRO A 77 -12.37 11.01 -1.64
N ALA A 78 -11.10 11.33 -1.90
CA ALA A 78 -10.25 10.49 -2.74
C ALA A 78 -9.96 9.12 -2.11
N LEU A 79 -9.76 9.06 -0.79
CA LEU A 79 -9.64 7.78 -0.07
C LEU A 79 -10.92 6.96 -0.21
N ASN A 80 -12.07 7.57 0.00
CA ASN A 80 -13.36 6.89 -0.12
C ASN A 80 -13.65 6.44 -1.56
N ALA A 81 -13.14 7.16 -2.54
CA ALA A 81 -13.21 6.77 -3.95
C ALA A 81 -12.14 5.74 -4.35
N LYS A 82 -11.36 5.25 -3.39
CA LYS A 82 -10.31 4.24 -3.58
C LYS A 82 -9.20 4.66 -4.53
N LYS A 83 -8.88 5.93 -4.56
CA LYS A 83 -7.72 6.43 -5.32
C LYS A 83 -6.40 6.05 -4.65
N PHE A 84 -6.43 5.77 -3.37
CA PHE A 84 -5.32 5.18 -2.61
C PHE A 84 -5.91 4.33 -1.48
N ASP A 85 -5.06 3.51 -0.87
CA ASP A 85 -5.48 2.51 0.11
C ASP A 85 -5.46 3.05 1.53
N PHE A 86 -4.57 3.99 1.82
CA PHE A 86 -4.46 4.64 3.12
C PHE A 86 -3.87 6.04 2.97
N LEU A 87 -4.08 6.85 4.00
CA LEU A 87 -3.51 8.18 4.13
C LEU A 87 -2.43 8.21 5.20
N ILE A 88 -1.35 8.93 4.93
CA ILE A 88 -0.39 9.32 5.95
C ILE A 88 0.01 10.77 5.69
N ALA A 89 -0.60 11.68 6.43
CA ALA A 89 -0.52 13.11 6.12
C ALA A 89 -0.61 13.99 7.38
N SER A 90 -0.25 13.46 8.54
CA SER A 90 -0.38 14.17 9.82
C SER A 90 -1.77 14.73 10.06
N MET A 91 -2.78 13.95 9.69
CA MET A 91 -4.18 14.33 9.84
C MET A 91 -4.66 14.06 11.26
N SER A 92 -5.14 15.07 11.97
CA SER A 92 -5.70 14.89 13.29
C SER A 92 -7.03 14.16 13.26
N ILE A 93 -7.28 13.38 14.31
CA ILE A 93 -8.55 12.67 14.47
C ILE A 93 -9.60 13.66 14.98
N THR A 94 -10.71 13.78 14.27
CA THR A 94 -11.85 14.60 14.67
C THR A 94 -13.13 13.79 14.48
N GLU A 95 -14.19 14.17 15.18
CA GLU A 95 -15.50 13.50 15.03
C GLU A 95 -16.01 13.59 13.60
N GLU A 96 -15.86 14.76 12.98
CA GLU A 96 -16.24 14.96 11.58
C GLU A 96 -15.52 14.01 10.64
N ARG A 97 -14.20 13.87 10.82
CA ARG A 97 -13.40 12.97 9.97
C ARG A 97 -13.70 11.50 10.25
N GLN A 98 -13.94 11.15 11.51
CA GLN A 98 -14.30 9.77 11.89
C GLN A 98 -15.66 9.34 11.31
N ALA A 99 -16.54 10.28 11.02
CA ALA A 99 -17.80 9.99 10.34
C ALA A 99 -17.58 9.55 8.88
N ALA A 100 -16.46 9.89 8.29
CA ALA A 100 -16.15 9.62 6.87
C ALA A 100 -15.10 8.53 6.67
N VAL A 101 -14.15 8.37 7.60
CA VAL A 101 -13.03 7.43 7.49
C VAL A 101 -12.68 6.86 8.86
N ASP A 102 -11.97 5.74 8.84
CA ASP A 102 -11.42 5.12 10.05
C ASP A 102 -9.99 5.59 10.29
N PHE A 103 -9.61 5.68 11.54
CA PHE A 103 -8.25 5.99 11.97
C PHE A 103 -7.64 4.80 12.71
N THR A 104 -6.34 4.66 12.56
CA THR A 104 -5.59 3.67 13.32
C THR A 104 -5.10 4.25 14.64
#